data_87a5e062eca8ee5493a046f00b33a943
#
_entry.id   87a5e062eca8ee5493a046f00b33a943
#
_cell.length_a   1.000
_cell.length_b   1.000
_cell.length_c   1.000
_cell.angle_alpha   90.00
_cell.angle_beta   90.00
_cell.angle_gamma   90.00
#
_symmetry.space_group_name_H-M   'P 1'
#
loop_
_entity.id
_entity.type
_entity.pdbx_description
1 polymer ?
#
loop_
_entity_poly.entity_id
_entity_poly.type
_entity_poly.pdbx_seq_one_letter_code
_entity_poly.pdbx_strand_id
1 'polypeptide(L)'
;FLFIMPAVLGPSTTPQPSASPVLSAAPTPSPAAAQEIRAVWVSFLEWQHTDFSSESAFRADAAAIMQNIASLGANTVFAHVRPFGDALYPSRYFPFSHLCTGTQGQDPGFDPLAVLVETAHAQGLSLEAWINPYRLQANGTPAELCAQSPALLHPNWVKHTATGLYLDPASIKVQ
;
A
#
# COMPACT_ATOMS: atom_id res chain seq x y z
N PHE A 1 -35.57 0.22 -100.80
CA PHE A 1 -35.42 1.39 -99.95
C PHE A 1 -35.07 0.92 -98.53
N LEU A 2 -33.79 1.08 -98.21
CA LEU A 2 -33.23 0.71 -96.89
C LEU A 2 -33.12 2.00 -96.07
N PHE A 3 -33.88 2.06 -94.93
CA PHE A 3 -33.77 3.16 -94.00
C PHE A 3 -32.77 2.79 -92.90
N ILE A 4 -31.67 3.49 -92.88
CA ILE A 4 -30.71 3.40 -91.74
C ILE A 4 -31.09 4.45 -90.71
N MET A 5 -31.47 4.01 -89.52
CA MET A 5 -31.65 4.91 -88.36
C MET A 5 -30.30 5.09 -87.60
N PRO A 6 -29.93 6.31 -87.23
CA PRO A 6 -28.74 6.55 -86.43
C PRO A 6 -29.00 6.17 -84.93
N ALA A 7 -28.06 5.43 -84.31
CA ALA A 7 -28.08 5.14 -82.93
C ALA A 7 -27.69 6.39 -82.11
N VAL A 8 -28.57 6.75 -81.17
CA VAL A 8 -28.30 7.81 -80.22
C VAL A 8 -27.49 7.18 -79.04
N LEU A 9 -26.23 7.58 -78.88
CA LEU A 9 -25.40 7.26 -77.75
C LEU A 9 -25.84 8.13 -76.53
N GLY A 10 -26.41 7.49 -75.52
CA GLY A 10 -26.72 8.13 -74.28
C GLY A 10 -25.45 8.40 -73.44
N PRO A 11 -25.46 9.38 -72.55
CA PRO A 11 -24.27 9.74 -71.74
C PRO A 11 -23.81 8.62 -70.81
N SER A 12 -22.53 8.27 -70.93
CA SER A 12 -21.84 7.33 -70.02
C SER A 12 -21.76 7.91 -68.63
N THR A 13 -22.49 7.37 -67.63
CA THR A 13 -22.33 7.71 -66.21
C THR A 13 -21.14 6.94 -65.65
N THR A 14 -20.06 7.64 -65.43
CA THR A 14 -18.90 7.14 -64.64
C THR A 14 -19.33 6.86 -63.23
N PRO A 15 -19.06 5.69 -62.63
CA PRO A 15 -19.38 5.45 -61.24
C PRO A 15 -18.49 6.33 -60.38
N GLN A 16 -19.11 7.15 -59.51
CA GLN A 16 -18.46 7.95 -58.51
C GLN A 16 -17.94 7.00 -57.43
N PRO A 17 -16.66 7.13 -56.96
CA PRO A 17 -16.16 6.29 -55.90
C PRO A 17 -16.95 6.56 -54.61
N SER A 18 -17.55 5.52 -54.08
CA SER A 18 -18.23 5.51 -52.77
C SER A 18 -17.21 5.87 -51.66
N ALA A 19 -17.43 6.99 -50.98
CA ALA A 19 -16.63 7.38 -49.87
C ALA A 19 -16.85 6.35 -48.74
N SER A 20 -15.82 5.63 -48.36
CA SER A 20 -15.82 4.76 -47.17
C SER A 20 -16.11 5.61 -45.92
N PRO A 21 -16.95 5.13 -44.99
CA PRO A 21 -17.20 5.88 -43.76
C PRO A 21 -15.89 6.00 -42.97
N VAL A 22 -15.46 7.24 -42.74
CA VAL A 22 -14.38 7.52 -41.78
C VAL A 22 -14.91 7.12 -40.42
N LEU A 23 -14.43 6.00 -39.88
CA LEU A 23 -14.64 5.62 -38.49
C LEU A 23 -14.03 6.73 -37.64
N SER A 24 -14.90 7.57 -37.06
CA SER A 24 -14.49 8.54 -36.05
C SER A 24 -13.86 7.75 -34.89
N ALA A 25 -12.56 7.92 -34.70
CA ALA A 25 -11.86 7.31 -33.57
C ALA A 25 -12.54 7.79 -32.28
N ALA A 26 -12.99 6.85 -31.45
CA ALA A 26 -13.50 7.17 -30.14
C ALA A 26 -12.42 7.99 -29.39
N PRO A 27 -12.80 9.01 -28.61
CA PRO A 27 -11.82 9.80 -27.88
C PRO A 27 -11.01 8.86 -26.98
N THR A 28 -9.68 8.87 -27.15
CA THR A 28 -8.77 8.18 -26.25
C THR A 28 -9.01 8.76 -24.85
N PRO A 29 -9.29 7.92 -23.80
CA PRO A 29 -9.49 8.43 -22.47
C PRO A 29 -8.25 9.24 -22.08
N SER A 30 -8.44 10.50 -21.73
CA SER A 30 -7.39 11.34 -21.16
C SER A 30 -6.86 10.64 -19.92
N PRO A 31 -5.53 10.52 -19.73
CA PRO A 31 -5.01 9.97 -18.48
C PRO A 31 -5.61 10.76 -17.32
N ALA A 32 -6.23 10.06 -16.37
CA ALA A 32 -6.75 10.69 -15.16
C ALA A 32 -5.61 11.54 -14.57
N ALA A 33 -5.90 12.81 -14.29
CA ALA A 33 -4.90 13.68 -13.69
C ALA A 33 -4.37 12.99 -12.40
N ALA A 34 -3.05 12.80 -12.31
CA ALA A 34 -2.44 12.18 -11.15
C ALA A 34 -2.84 12.97 -9.91
N GLN A 35 -3.51 12.32 -8.97
CA GLN A 35 -3.92 12.98 -7.73
C GLN A 35 -2.66 13.28 -6.93
N GLU A 36 -2.50 14.53 -6.48
CA GLU A 36 -1.43 14.91 -5.59
C GLU A 36 -1.50 14.10 -4.29
N ILE A 37 -0.39 13.49 -3.88
CA ILE A 37 -0.29 12.79 -2.60
C ILE A 37 0.11 13.79 -1.52
N ARG A 38 -0.79 13.97 -0.54
CA ARG A 38 -0.53 14.72 0.70
C ARG A 38 -0.59 13.74 1.85
N ALA A 39 0.57 13.34 2.34
CA ALA A 39 0.69 12.25 3.29
C ALA A 39 1.21 12.69 4.66
N VAL A 40 0.77 11.99 5.70
CA VAL A 40 1.27 12.09 7.07
C VAL A 40 1.93 10.76 7.46
N TRP A 41 3.09 10.84 8.10
CA TRP A 41 3.80 9.69 8.66
C TRP A 41 3.36 9.50 10.11
N VAL A 42 2.90 8.28 10.42
CA VAL A 42 2.57 7.85 11.80
C VAL A 42 3.58 6.77 12.18
N SER A 43 4.50 7.10 13.07
CA SER A 43 5.59 6.21 13.45
C SER A 43 5.19 5.30 14.61
N PHE A 44 6.08 4.39 14.98
CA PHE A 44 5.87 3.53 16.14
C PHE A 44 5.82 4.31 17.46
N LEU A 45 6.30 5.56 17.49
CA LEU A 45 6.24 6.41 18.68
C LEU A 45 4.81 6.82 18.99
N GLU A 46 4.00 7.08 17.97
CA GLU A 46 2.57 7.37 18.14
C GLU A 46 1.81 6.13 18.62
N TRP A 47 2.15 4.96 18.10
CA TRP A 47 1.52 3.70 18.54
C TRP A 47 1.80 3.35 20.01
N GLN A 48 2.90 3.84 20.60
CA GLN A 48 3.18 3.64 22.03
C GLN A 48 2.16 4.33 22.95
N HIS A 49 1.38 5.27 22.42
CA HIS A 49 0.38 6.03 23.15
C HIS A 49 -1.05 5.59 22.86
N THR A 50 -1.24 4.55 22.05
CA THR A 50 -2.55 3.97 21.75
C THR A 50 -2.90 2.83 22.70
N ASP A 51 -4.19 2.65 22.96
CA ASP A 51 -4.70 1.60 23.84
C ASP A 51 -4.93 0.29 23.07
N PHE A 52 -4.04 -0.66 23.24
CA PHE A 52 -4.16 -2.01 22.67
C PHE A 52 -4.88 -3.02 23.57
N SER A 53 -5.49 -2.58 24.69
CA SER A 53 -6.16 -3.48 25.63
C SER A 53 -7.36 -4.23 25.03
N SER A 54 -7.95 -3.71 23.98
CA SER A 54 -9.00 -4.34 23.18
C SER A 54 -9.05 -3.77 21.79
N GLU A 55 -9.66 -4.51 20.83
CA GLU A 55 -9.90 -4.00 19.48
C GLU A 55 -10.70 -2.69 19.48
N SER A 56 -11.73 -2.59 20.34
CA SER A 56 -12.57 -1.40 20.41
C SER A 56 -11.83 -0.17 20.93
N ALA A 57 -10.95 -0.34 21.93
CA ALA A 57 -10.11 0.74 22.45
C ALA A 57 -9.11 1.21 21.39
N PHE A 58 -8.38 0.27 20.78
CA PHE A 58 -7.44 0.58 19.72
C PHE A 58 -8.10 1.25 18.51
N ARG A 59 -9.29 0.78 18.12
CA ARG A 59 -10.11 1.36 17.04
C ARG A 59 -10.50 2.80 17.32
N ALA A 60 -10.85 3.13 18.56
CA ALA A 60 -11.19 4.48 18.95
C ALA A 60 -10.00 5.45 18.78
N ASP A 61 -8.82 5.05 19.27
CA ASP A 61 -7.59 5.83 19.13
C ASP A 61 -7.15 5.95 17.66
N ALA A 62 -7.16 4.84 16.93
CA ALA A 62 -6.85 4.84 15.50
C ALA A 62 -7.79 5.78 14.71
N ALA A 63 -9.10 5.71 14.96
CA ALA A 63 -10.07 6.57 14.30
C ALA A 63 -9.82 8.06 14.59
N ALA A 64 -9.47 8.41 15.84
CA ALA A 64 -9.13 9.79 16.21
C ALA A 64 -7.87 10.28 15.48
N ILE A 65 -6.83 9.45 15.37
CA ILE A 65 -5.61 9.76 14.61
C ILE A 65 -5.96 9.99 13.13
N MET A 66 -6.72 9.08 12.49
CA MET A 66 -7.09 9.19 11.07
C MET A 66 -7.96 10.42 10.80
N GLN A 67 -8.90 10.74 11.71
CA GLN A 67 -9.72 11.95 11.63
C GLN A 67 -8.86 13.21 11.68
N ASN A 68 -7.88 13.27 12.59
CA ASN A 68 -6.95 14.39 12.67
C ASN A 68 -6.15 14.56 11.37
N ILE A 69 -5.62 13.47 10.81
CA ILE A 69 -4.88 13.47 9.55
C ILE A 69 -5.77 13.99 8.40
N ALA A 70 -6.99 13.51 8.29
CA ALA A 70 -7.95 13.96 7.27
C ALA A 70 -8.28 15.45 7.42
N SER A 71 -8.42 15.96 8.65
CA SER A 71 -8.70 17.36 8.94
C SER A 71 -7.60 18.32 8.48
N LEU A 72 -6.36 17.84 8.35
CA LEU A 72 -5.23 18.59 7.79
C LEU A 72 -5.25 18.64 6.25
N GLY A 73 -6.24 18.04 5.61
CA GLY A 73 -6.33 17.96 4.15
C GLY A 73 -5.41 16.91 3.53
N ALA A 74 -4.85 15.99 4.31
CA ALA A 74 -4.11 14.85 3.80
C ALA A 74 -5.07 13.83 3.14
N ASN A 75 -4.53 13.02 2.23
CA ASN A 75 -5.28 11.95 1.57
C ASN A 75 -4.57 10.59 1.71
N THR A 76 -3.42 10.55 2.37
CA THR A 76 -2.61 9.34 2.55
C THR A 76 -1.98 9.35 3.95
N VAL A 77 -1.89 8.17 4.56
CA VAL A 77 -1.14 7.93 5.79
C VAL A 77 -0.09 6.86 5.58
N PHE A 78 1.17 7.13 5.96
CA PHE A 78 2.23 6.12 6.06
C PHE A 78 2.24 5.59 7.49
N ALA A 79 1.70 4.38 7.70
CA ALA A 79 1.59 3.77 9.02
C ALA A 79 2.76 2.80 9.27
N HIS A 80 3.52 3.02 10.34
CA HIS A 80 4.67 2.19 10.69
C HIS A 80 4.20 0.88 11.33
N VAL A 81 3.96 -0.12 10.51
CA VAL A 81 3.37 -1.40 10.94
C VAL A 81 4.41 -2.49 11.25
N ARG A 82 5.67 -2.27 10.85
CA ARG A 82 6.80 -3.15 11.20
C ARG A 82 8.06 -2.34 11.49
N PRO A 83 8.15 -1.72 12.66
CA PRO A 83 9.32 -0.92 13.06
C PRO A 83 10.54 -1.75 13.45
N PHE A 84 10.35 -3.00 13.90
CA PHE A 84 11.36 -3.90 14.40
C PHE A 84 11.24 -5.29 13.76
N GLY A 85 11.88 -6.31 14.33
CA GLY A 85 11.74 -7.71 13.94
C GLY A 85 10.41 -8.35 14.38
N ASP A 86 9.36 -7.55 14.49
CA ASP A 86 8.01 -7.92 14.87
C ASP A 86 6.99 -7.11 14.04
N ALA A 87 5.70 -7.44 14.10
CA ALA A 87 4.68 -6.86 13.25
C ALA A 87 3.41 -6.49 14.02
N LEU A 88 2.73 -5.43 13.58
CA LEU A 88 1.40 -5.00 14.05
C LEU A 88 0.26 -5.73 13.28
N TYR A 89 0.53 -6.96 12.83
CA TYR A 89 -0.42 -7.79 12.08
C TYR A 89 -0.05 -9.28 12.21
N PRO A 90 -1.02 -10.20 12.03
CA PRO A 90 -0.72 -11.63 12.02
C PRO A 90 0.25 -11.99 10.91
N SER A 91 1.38 -12.60 11.26
CA SER A 91 2.41 -13.01 10.32
C SER A 91 2.96 -14.38 10.66
N ARG A 92 3.22 -15.20 9.60
CA ARG A 92 3.93 -16.48 9.77
C ARG A 92 5.45 -16.33 9.89
N TYR A 93 5.98 -15.14 9.62
CA TYR A 93 7.41 -14.87 9.58
C TYR A 93 7.92 -14.01 10.74
N PHE A 94 7.04 -13.19 11.31
CA PHE A 94 7.37 -12.26 12.37
C PHE A 94 6.41 -12.43 13.54
N PRO A 95 6.90 -12.38 14.77
CA PRO A 95 6.04 -12.36 15.95
C PRO A 95 5.21 -11.09 16.01
N PHE A 96 4.13 -11.08 16.79
CA PHE A 96 3.43 -9.84 17.11
C PHE A 96 4.35 -8.86 17.81
N SER A 97 4.14 -7.57 17.51
CA SER A 97 4.95 -6.50 18.08
C SER A 97 4.72 -6.35 19.57
N HIS A 98 5.81 -6.12 20.29
CA HIS A 98 5.78 -5.73 21.70
C HIS A 98 4.97 -4.44 21.94
N LEU A 99 4.76 -3.61 20.92
CA LEU A 99 3.93 -2.41 21.02
C LEU A 99 2.47 -2.74 21.35
N CYS A 100 1.99 -3.92 20.92
CA CYS A 100 0.60 -4.31 21.13
C CYS A 100 0.30 -4.72 22.59
N THR A 101 1.26 -5.36 23.27
CA THR A 101 1.00 -5.97 24.58
C THR A 101 2.10 -5.73 25.61
N GLY A 102 3.16 -5.01 25.23
CA GLY A 102 4.39 -4.88 26.01
C GLY A 102 5.36 -6.04 25.85
N THR A 103 4.91 -7.18 25.28
CA THR A 103 5.71 -8.41 25.13
C THR A 103 5.74 -8.85 23.68
N GLN A 104 6.93 -9.01 23.10
CA GLN A 104 7.07 -9.50 21.73
C GLN A 104 6.54 -10.93 21.59
N GLY A 105 5.73 -11.16 20.56
CA GLY A 105 5.13 -12.47 20.25
C GLY A 105 3.81 -12.75 20.97
N GLN A 106 3.39 -11.92 21.89
CA GLN A 106 2.07 -12.04 22.51
C GLN A 106 0.99 -11.49 21.59
N ASP A 107 0.00 -12.32 21.27
CA ASP A 107 -1.14 -11.96 20.42
C ASP A 107 -2.06 -10.98 21.18
N PRO A 108 -2.39 -9.81 20.61
CA PRO A 108 -3.35 -8.88 21.20
C PRO A 108 -4.81 -9.35 21.12
N GLY A 109 -5.08 -10.44 20.41
CA GLY A 109 -6.43 -10.98 20.21
C GLY A 109 -7.22 -10.34 19.05
N PHE A 110 -6.59 -9.47 18.27
CA PHE A 110 -7.16 -8.85 17.07
C PHE A 110 -6.05 -8.50 16.07
N ASP A 111 -6.43 -8.05 14.87
CA ASP A 111 -5.48 -7.59 13.84
C ASP A 111 -5.39 -6.05 13.85
N PRO A 112 -4.33 -5.46 14.45
CA PRO A 112 -4.17 -4.00 14.48
C PRO A 112 -4.09 -3.37 13.09
N LEU A 113 -3.43 -4.02 12.12
CA LEU A 113 -3.33 -3.47 10.76
C LEU A 113 -4.70 -3.43 10.08
N ALA A 114 -5.53 -4.46 10.24
CA ALA A 114 -6.89 -4.43 9.70
C ALA A 114 -7.69 -3.24 10.26
N VAL A 115 -7.60 -2.99 11.58
CA VAL A 115 -8.24 -1.83 12.21
C VAL A 115 -7.72 -0.51 11.65
N LEU A 116 -6.40 -0.37 11.45
CA LEU A 116 -5.79 0.84 10.86
C LEU A 116 -6.28 1.08 9.43
N VAL A 117 -6.36 0.04 8.60
CA VAL A 117 -6.86 0.12 7.22
C VAL A 117 -8.33 0.57 7.20
N GLU A 118 -9.19 -0.06 8.00
CA GLU A 118 -10.61 0.27 8.09
C GLU A 118 -10.84 1.70 8.55
N THR A 119 -10.13 2.14 9.59
CA THR A 119 -10.26 3.49 10.13
C THR A 119 -9.73 4.57 9.18
N ALA A 120 -8.64 4.29 8.45
CA ALA A 120 -8.12 5.18 7.42
C ALA A 120 -9.11 5.32 6.25
N HIS A 121 -9.61 4.20 5.73
CA HIS A 121 -10.58 4.19 4.64
C HIS A 121 -11.90 4.88 5.03
N ALA A 122 -12.35 4.74 6.27
CA ALA A 122 -13.54 5.45 6.77
C ALA A 122 -13.40 6.97 6.74
N GLN A 123 -12.17 7.50 6.76
CA GLN A 123 -11.85 8.93 6.62
C GLN A 123 -11.44 9.32 5.17
N GLY A 124 -11.57 8.40 4.21
CA GLY A 124 -11.17 8.64 2.82
C GLY A 124 -9.64 8.72 2.60
N LEU A 125 -8.85 8.24 3.55
CA LEU A 125 -7.40 8.17 3.45
C LEU A 125 -6.94 6.85 2.81
N SER A 126 -5.94 6.91 1.93
CA SER A 126 -5.15 5.73 1.58
C SER A 126 -4.19 5.40 2.71
N LEU A 127 -3.98 4.11 3.01
CA LEU A 127 -2.98 3.67 3.97
C LEU A 127 -1.85 2.96 3.25
N GLU A 128 -0.63 3.43 3.49
CA GLU A 128 0.61 2.82 3.01
C GLU A 128 1.39 2.23 4.19
N ALA A 129 1.70 0.94 4.10
CA ALA A 129 2.41 0.25 5.17
C ALA A 129 3.90 0.58 5.16
N TRP A 130 4.38 1.25 6.22
CA TRP A 130 5.81 1.47 6.42
C TRP A 130 6.42 0.31 7.18
N ILE A 131 7.45 -0.31 6.60
CA ILE A 131 8.22 -1.40 7.19
C ILE A 131 9.71 -1.07 7.21
N ASN A 132 10.39 -1.48 8.28
CA ASN A 132 11.85 -1.48 8.37
C ASN A 132 12.32 -2.92 8.12
N PRO A 133 12.84 -3.27 6.94
CA PRO A 133 13.11 -4.65 6.58
C PRO A 133 14.25 -5.28 7.38
N TYR A 134 15.20 -4.50 7.85
CA TYR A 134 16.42 -5.01 8.49
C TYR A 134 16.50 -4.76 9.99
N ARG A 135 15.77 -3.79 10.55
CA ARG A 135 15.87 -3.46 11.97
C ARG A 135 15.13 -4.50 12.82
N LEU A 136 15.86 -5.16 13.73
CA LEU A 136 15.31 -6.16 14.64
C LEU A 136 15.07 -5.58 16.04
N GLN A 137 15.98 -4.71 16.51
CA GLN A 137 15.92 -4.06 17.80
C GLN A 137 16.64 -2.72 17.70
N ALA A 138 16.23 -1.72 18.46
CA ALA A 138 16.91 -0.44 18.57
C ALA A 138 16.98 0.03 20.01
N ASN A 139 18.16 0.44 20.48
CA ASN A 139 18.38 0.95 21.82
C ASN A 139 17.80 0.06 22.93
N GLY A 140 17.93 -1.27 22.78
CA GLY A 140 17.39 -2.22 23.73
C GLY A 140 15.87 -2.44 23.65
N THR A 141 15.20 -1.98 22.61
CA THR A 141 13.75 -2.14 22.42
C THR A 141 13.45 -3.01 21.19
N PRO A 142 12.62 -4.09 21.31
CA PRO A 142 12.08 -4.65 22.57
C PRO A 142 13.17 -5.14 23.51
N ALA A 143 12.93 -5.05 24.85
CA ALA A 143 13.92 -5.43 25.84
C ALA A 143 14.23 -6.93 25.79
N GLU A 144 13.20 -7.75 25.57
CA GLU A 144 13.31 -9.19 25.41
C GLU A 144 12.81 -9.61 24.04
N LEU A 145 13.55 -10.50 23.39
CA LEU A 145 13.19 -11.11 22.11
C LEU A 145 12.52 -12.47 22.36
N CYS A 146 11.36 -12.69 21.77
CA CYS A 146 10.69 -13.97 21.86
C CYS A 146 11.37 -15.04 21.00
N ALA A 147 11.08 -16.31 21.26
CA ALA A 147 11.69 -17.44 20.53
C ALA A 147 11.46 -17.42 19.01
N GLN A 148 10.40 -16.78 18.54
CA GLN A 148 10.08 -16.62 17.12
C GLN A 148 10.78 -15.40 16.49
N SER A 149 11.53 -14.62 17.24
CA SER A 149 12.28 -13.48 16.69
C SER A 149 13.29 -13.95 15.65
N PRO A 150 13.34 -13.32 14.47
CA PRO A 150 14.37 -13.61 13.46
C PRO A 150 15.80 -13.52 14.00
N ALA A 151 16.04 -12.68 15.01
CA ALA A 151 17.34 -12.55 15.65
C ALA A 151 17.77 -13.82 16.40
N LEU A 152 16.84 -14.54 17.00
CA LEU A 152 17.10 -15.79 17.73
C LEU A 152 17.07 -17.01 16.80
N LEU A 153 16.16 -17.00 15.81
CA LEU A 153 16.05 -18.09 14.82
C LEU A 153 17.26 -18.14 13.89
N HIS A 154 17.82 -16.98 13.55
CA HIS A 154 18.90 -16.85 12.56
C HIS A 154 20.03 -15.95 13.05
N PRO A 155 20.75 -16.31 14.13
CA PRO A 155 21.79 -15.46 14.72
C PRO A 155 22.91 -15.09 13.77
N ASN A 156 23.19 -15.96 12.76
CA ASN A 156 24.21 -15.70 11.73
C ASN A 156 23.81 -14.63 10.69
N TRP A 157 22.54 -14.19 10.71
CA TRP A 157 22.04 -13.12 9.84
C TRP A 157 22.09 -11.76 10.53
N VAL A 158 22.43 -11.74 11.83
CA VAL A 158 22.33 -10.56 12.69
C VAL A 158 23.66 -9.84 12.77
N LYS A 159 23.59 -8.54 12.59
CA LYS A 159 24.64 -7.58 12.85
C LYS A 159 24.36 -6.81 14.13
N HIS A 160 25.30 -6.86 15.07
CA HIS A 160 25.26 -6.08 16.29
C HIS A 160 25.90 -4.71 16.04
N THR A 161 25.21 -3.66 16.42
CA THR A 161 25.71 -2.29 16.32
C THR A 161 25.59 -1.59 17.66
N ALA A 162 26.17 -0.41 17.80
CA ALA A 162 26.03 0.41 19.01
C ALA A 162 24.57 0.83 19.29
N THR A 163 23.70 0.83 18.26
CA THR A 163 22.31 1.28 18.36
C THR A 163 21.28 0.16 18.29
N GLY A 164 21.71 -1.11 18.15
CA GLY A 164 20.77 -2.24 18.14
C GLY A 164 21.18 -3.40 17.25
N LEU A 165 20.20 -4.26 16.99
CA LEU A 165 20.34 -5.45 16.17
C LEU A 165 19.69 -5.22 14.80
N TYR A 166 20.39 -5.66 13.75
CA TYR A 166 19.91 -5.56 12.39
C TYR A 166 20.17 -6.87 11.64
N LEU A 167 19.31 -7.24 10.70
CA LEU A 167 19.65 -8.23 9.70
C LEU A 167 20.76 -7.66 8.81
N ASP A 168 21.77 -8.48 8.48
CA ASP A 168 22.89 -8.04 7.63
C ASP A 168 22.43 -8.00 6.15
N PRO A 169 22.27 -6.81 5.54
CA PRO A 169 21.84 -6.69 4.15
C PRO A 169 22.86 -7.23 3.14
N ALA A 170 24.12 -7.42 3.57
CA ALA A 170 25.15 -8.03 2.73
C ALA A 170 25.05 -9.58 2.70
N SER A 171 24.27 -10.18 3.60
CA SER A 171 24.05 -11.62 3.63
C SER A 171 23.07 -12.04 2.54
N ILE A 172 23.49 -12.93 1.63
CA ILE A 172 22.64 -13.49 0.57
C ILE A 172 21.41 -14.24 1.13
N LYS A 173 21.42 -14.63 2.40
CA LYS A 173 20.31 -15.32 3.06
C LYS A 173 19.25 -14.36 3.59
N VAL A 174 19.53 -13.07 3.61
CA VAL A 174 18.65 -11.99 4.08
C VAL A 174 17.99 -11.29 2.90
N GLN A 175 18.57 -11.35 1.72
CA GLN A 175 18.03 -10.84 0.46
C GLN A 175 16.96 -11.78 -0.10
#